data_2ec811762fb417772e5bf9682c602b12
#
_entry.id   2ec811762fb417772e5bf9682c602b12
#
_cell.length_a   1.000
_cell.length_b   1.000
_cell.length_c   1.000
_cell.angle_alpha   90.00
_cell.angle_beta   90.00
_cell.angle_gamma   90.00
#
_symmetry.space_group_name_H-M   'P 1'
#
loop_
_entity.id
_entity.type
_entity.pdbx_description
1 polymer ?
#
loop_
_entity_poly.entity_id
_entity_poly.type
_entity_poly.pdbx_seq_one_letter_code
_entity_poly.pdbx_strand_id
1 'polypeptide(L)'
;ANANIGAARAAFFPTISLTATAGTASNQLSGLFDGGTGTWTFMPQINLPIFDGGKRIADLDVAEVGTKQAVASYEKSIQTAFKEVADTLGAQADYQQQLQAQQDLVDANQTYFKLAEFRYEQGVDSYLTRLDAQRSLFSARQGLISTRLAQLSNQVALYKAVGGGWQAPKDAEPASDKQG
;
A
#
# COMPACT_ATOMS: atom_id res chain seq x y z
N ALA A 1 2.59 15.69 8.98
CA ALA A 1 3.68 15.84 9.95
C ALA A 1 3.77 17.28 10.48
N ASN A 2 3.90 18.31 9.63
CA ASN A 2 4.04 19.72 10.07
C ASN A 2 2.88 20.21 10.97
N ALA A 3 1.63 19.78 10.73
CA ALA A 3 0.49 20.12 11.58
C ALA A 3 0.66 19.63 13.04
N ASN A 4 1.39 18.53 13.25
CA ASN A 4 1.65 18.00 14.59
C ASN A 4 2.56 18.92 15.41
N ILE A 5 3.53 19.61 14.78
CA ILE A 5 4.37 20.62 15.44
C ILE A 5 3.49 21.80 15.90
N GLY A 6 2.54 22.23 15.04
CA GLY A 6 1.55 23.26 15.39
C GLY A 6 0.69 22.86 16.60
N ALA A 7 0.22 21.62 16.63
CA ALA A 7 -0.55 21.08 17.75
C ALA A 7 0.28 21.00 19.04
N ALA A 8 1.54 20.56 18.95
CA ALA A 8 2.44 20.52 20.10
C ALA A 8 2.74 21.93 20.65
N ARG A 9 2.91 22.94 19.77
CA ARG A 9 3.07 24.34 20.16
C ARG A 9 1.78 24.90 20.80
N ALA A 10 0.61 24.52 20.26
CA ALA A 10 -0.67 24.95 20.83
C ALA A 10 -0.89 24.45 22.26
N ALA A 11 -0.28 23.33 22.65
CA ALA A 11 -0.35 22.79 24.02
C ALA A 11 0.32 23.68 25.08
N PHE A 12 1.13 24.65 24.70
CA PHE A 12 1.70 25.65 25.62
C PHE A 12 0.70 26.75 26.00
N PHE A 13 -0.38 26.91 25.27
CA PHE A 13 -1.42 27.90 25.53
C PHE A 13 -2.50 27.34 26.45
N PRO A 14 -3.28 28.21 27.14
CA PRO A 14 -4.38 27.76 27.95
C PRO A 14 -5.47 27.09 27.11
N THR A 15 -6.03 26.00 27.60
CA THR A 15 -7.24 25.41 27.04
C THR A 15 -8.47 26.05 27.66
N ILE A 16 -9.38 26.51 26.82
CA ILE A 16 -10.66 27.10 27.24
C ILE A 16 -11.75 26.10 26.86
N SER A 17 -12.46 25.61 27.89
CA SER A 17 -13.63 24.76 27.69
C SER A 17 -14.88 25.45 28.21
N LEU A 18 -15.99 25.23 27.55
CA LEU A 18 -17.28 25.76 27.87
C LEU A 18 -18.29 24.61 27.99
N THR A 19 -18.84 24.44 29.16
CA THR A 19 -19.91 23.46 29.38
C THR A 19 -21.20 24.20 29.73
N ALA A 20 -22.25 23.93 28.99
CA ALA A 20 -23.59 24.45 29.26
C ALA A 20 -24.55 23.26 29.31
N THR A 21 -25.39 23.23 30.35
CA THR A 21 -26.47 22.26 30.49
C THR A 21 -27.77 23.00 30.71
N ALA A 22 -28.85 22.53 30.12
CA ALA A 22 -30.21 23.01 30.36
C ALA A 22 -31.13 21.78 30.49
N GLY A 23 -32.03 21.86 31.45
CA GLY A 23 -32.94 20.75 31.72
C GLY A 23 -34.01 21.13 32.72
N THR A 24 -34.78 20.17 33.18
CA THR A 24 -35.76 20.30 34.27
C THR A 24 -35.32 19.45 35.46
N ALA A 25 -35.51 19.95 36.67
CA ALA A 25 -35.23 19.22 37.91
C ALA A 25 -36.41 19.33 38.85
N SER A 26 -36.82 18.22 39.44
CA SER A 26 -37.91 18.14 40.42
C SER A 26 -37.64 17.03 41.45
N ASN A 27 -38.10 17.21 42.70
CA ASN A 27 -38.02 16.18 43.74
C ASN A 27 -39.06 15.05 43.55
N GLN A 28 -40.03 15.25 42.66
CA GLN A 28 -41.08 14.26 42.33
C GLN A 28 -41.21 14.16 40.80
N LEU A 29 -41.39 12.92 40.32
CA LEU A 29 -41.53 12.65 38.91
C LEU A 29 -42.74 13.38 38.26
N SER A 30 -43.84 13.53 39.02
CA SER A 30 -45.05 14.23 38.55
C SER A 30 -44.85 15.72 38.31
N GLY A 31 -43.90 16.34 39.00
CA GLY A 31 -43.61 17.77 38.86
C GLY A 31 -42.47 18.13 37.92
N LEU A 32 -41.90 17.15 37.18
CA LEU A 32 -40.69 17.35 36.40
C LEU A 32 -40.87 18.37 35.26
N PHE A 33 -42.09 18.49 34.73
CA PHE A 33 -42.43 19.41 33.63
C PHE A 33 -43.37 20.56 34.06
N ASP A 34 -43.52 20.79 35.37
CA ASP A 34 -44.30 21.89 35.86
C ASP A 34 -43.59 23.23 35.69
N GLY A 35 -44.33 24.34 35.70
CA GLY A 35 -43.77 25.67 35.58
C GLY A 35 -42.80 25.99 36.72
N GLY A 36 -41.56 26.40 36.40
CA GLY A 36 -40.55 26.76 37.41
C GLY A 36 -39.52 25.67 37.72
N THR A 37 -39.59 24.50 37.06
CA THR A 37 -38.63 23.41 37.24
C THR A 37 -37.42 23.47 36.28
N GLY A 38 -37.38 24.48 35.42
CA GLY A 38 -36.28 24.70 34.49
C GLY A 38 -34.98 25.05 35.22
N THR A 39 -33.92 24.33 34.94
CA THR A 39 -32.55 24.55 35.44
C THR A 39 -31.59 24.73 34.30
N TRP A 40 -30.62 25.61 34.46
CA TRP A 40 -29.52 25.73 33.52
C TRP A 40 -28.22 25.98 34.26
N THR A 41 -27.12 25.51 33.65
CA THR A 41 -25.77 25.72 34.18
C THR A 41 -24.86 26.18 33.04
N PHE A 42 -24.01 27.12 33.33
CA PHE A 42 -23.01 27.65 32.39
C PHE A 42 -21.66 27.70 33.11
N MET A 43 -20.71 26.87 32.69
CA MET A 43 -19.40 26.72 33.34
C MET A 43 -18.29 26.93 32.31
N PRO A 44 -17.76 28.15 32.16
CA PRO A 44 -16.49 28.36 31.46
C PRO A 44 -15.33 27.89 32.37
N GLN A 45 -14.38 27.16 31.81
CA GLN A 45 -13.18 26.70 32.45
C GLN A 45 -11.95 27.03 31.63
N ILE A 46 -10.96 27.65 32.29
CA ILE A 46 -9.64 27.92 31.68
C ILE A 46 -8.62 27.04 32.43
N ASN A 47 -7.92 26.21 31.68
CA ASN A 47 -6.84 25.39 32.20
C ASN A 47 -5.52 25.84 31.60
N LEU A 48 -4.64 26.44 32.42
CA LEU A 48 -3.29 26.84 32.04
C LEU A 48 -2.29 26.01 32.87
N PRO A 49 -1.59 25.06 32.21
CA PRO A 49 -0.57 24.29 32.89
C PRO A 49 0.69 25.17 33.09
N ILE A 50 1.03 25.48 34.32
CA ILE A 50 2.16 26.35 34.69
C ILE A 50 3.46 25.55 34.82
N PHE A 51 3.38 24.33 35.29
CA PHE A 51 4.53 23.44 35.47
C PHE A 51 4.18 22.00 35.12
N ASP A 52 4.96 21.37 34.28
CA ASP A 52 4.77 20.00 33.77
C ASP A 52 6.06 19.16 33.73
N GLY A 53 7.12 19.64 34.41
CA GLY A 53 8.41 18.94 34.44
C GLY A 53 9.10 18.81 33.08
N GLY A 54 8.79 19.69 32.12
CA GLY A 54 9.37 19.67 30.78
C GLY A 54 8.66 18.75 29.78
N LYS A 55 7.51 18.15 30.17
CA LYS A 55 6.76 17.22 29.28
C LYS A 55 6.42 17.86 27.93
N ARG A 56 5.93 19.09 27.89
CA ARG A 56 5.55 19.75 26.63
C ARG A 56 6.73 20.09 25.73
N ILE A 57 7.89 20.38 26.32
CA ILE A 57 9.13 20.58 25.55
C ILE A 57 9.51 19.25 24.88
N ALA A 58 9.51 18.16 25.64
CA ALA A 58 9.79 16.83 25.09
C ALA A 58 8.75 16.41 24.02
N ASP A 59 7.47 16.69 24.22
CA ASP A 59 6.42 16.42 23.24
C ASP A 59 6.62 17.24 21.94
N LEU A 60 7.11 18.48 22.03
CA LEU A 60 7.46 19.31 20.87
C LEU A 60 8.66 18.72 20.13
N ASP A 61 9.72 18.30 20.85
CA ASP A 61 10.89 17.65 20.27
C ASP A 61 10.51 16.36 19.55
N VAL A 62 9.62 15.55 20.14
CA VAL A 62 9.05 14.34 19.50
C VAL A 62 8.33 14.69 18.19
N ALA A 63 7.52 15.77 18.18
CA ALA A 63 6.82 16.20 16.97
C ALA A 63 7.77 16.67 15.86
N GLU A 64 8.86 17.34 16.22
CA GLU A 64 9.90 17.80 15.29
C GLU A 64 10.69 16.60 14.71
N VAL A 65 11.09 15.65 15.56
CA VAL A 65 11.75 14.40 15.13
C VAL A 65 10.81 13.58 14.24
N GLY A 66 9.52 13.51 14.59
CA GLY A 66 8.49 12.85 13.78
C GLY A 66 8.39 13.43 12.37
N THR A 67 8.58 14.73 12.20
CA THR A 67 8.63 15.36 10.87
C THR A 67 9.87 14.92 10.09
N LYS A 68 11.05 14.87 10.72
CA LYS A 68 12.28 14.38 10.07
C LYS A 68 12.13 12.91 9.64
N GLN A 69 11.51 12.09 10.49
CA GLN A 69 11.21 10.68 10.15
C GLN A 69 10.26 10.56 8.96
N ALA A 70 9.23 11.42 8.88
CA ALA A 70 8.31 11.45 7.75
C ALA A 70 9.01 11.83 6.44
N VAL A 71 9.95 12.79 6.46
CA VAL A 71 10.77 13.15 5.29
C VAL A 71 11.64 11.98 4.85
N ALA A 72 12.36 11.34 5.77
CA ALA A 72 13.20 10.18 5.44
C ALA A 72 12.35 9.00 4.87
N SER A 73 11.15 8.79 5.41
CA SER A 73 10.21 7.78 4.87
C SER A 73 9.73 8.12 3.47
N TYR A 74 9.50 9.39 3.19
CA TYR A 74 9.13 9.87 1.85
C TYR A 74 10.26 9.65 0.84
N GLU A 75 11.50 10.04 1.19
CA GLU A 75 12.67 9.81 0.35
C GLU A 75 12.89 8.32 0.06
N LYS A 76 12.75 7.46 1.09
CA LYS A 76 12.81 6.00 0.92
C LYS A 76 11.73 5.50 -0.04
N SER A 77 10.51 6.02 0.05
CA SER A 77 9.41 5.63 -0.86
C SER A 77 9.71 5.99 -2.30
N ILE A 78 10.29 7.16 -2.55
CA ILE A 78 10.74 7.59 -3.88
C ILE A 78 11.80 6.64 -4.42
N GLN A 79 12.85 6.35 -3.63
CA GLN A 79 13.93 5.44 -4.04
C GLN A 79 13.38 4.04 -4.34
N THR A 80 12.44 3.55 -3.53
CA THR A 80 11.79 2.25 -3.75
C THR A 80 11.01 2.23 -5.07
N ALA A 81 10.23 3.28 -5.34
CA ALA A 81 9.47 3.38 -6.59
C ALA A 81 10.37 3.38 -7.83
N PHE A 82 11.46 4.16 -7.81
CA PHE A 82 12.44 4.16 -8.90
C PHE A 82 13.11 2.80 -9.09
N LYS A 83 13.47 2.14 -7.97
CA LYS A 83 14.03 0.79 -8.02
C LYS A 83 13.06 -0.20 -8.64
N GLU A 84 11.79 -0.20 -8.22
CA GLU A 84 10.76 -1.11 -8.76
C GLU A 84 10.56 -0.92 -10.27
N VAL A 85 10.57 0.32 -10.76
CA VAL A 85 10.49 0.61 -12.20
C VAL A 85 11.73 0.08 -12.93
N ALA A 86 12.94 0.34 -12.39
CA ALA A 86 14.18 -0.12 -13.01
C ALA A 86 14.26 -1.65 -13.06
N ASP A 87 13.91 -2.33 -11.97
CA ASP A 87 13.92 -3.79 -11.87
C ASP A 87 12.92 -4.42 -12.86
N THR A 88 11.70 -3.86 -12.97
CA THR A 88 10.67 -4.40 -13.88
C THR A 88 11.00 -4.15 -15.36
N LEU A 89 11.63 -3.02 -15.69
CA LEU A 89 12.11 -2.73 -17.04
C LEU A 89 13.27 -3.65 -17.44
N GLY A 90 14.25 -3.87 -16.55
CA GLY A 90 15.34 -4.80 -16.79
C GLY A 90 14.84 -6.23 -17.02
N ALA A 91 13.94 -6.69 -16.13
CA ALA A 91 13.34 -8.01 -16.25
C ALA A 91 12.54 -8.22 -17.55
N GLN A 92 12.01 -7.18 -18.17
CA GLN A 92 11.27 -7.30 -19.43
C GLN A 92 12.15 -7.82 -20.58
N ALA A 93 13.39 -7.34 -20.68
CA ALA A 93 14.34 -7.81 -21.69
C ALA A 93 14.74 -9.28 -21.44
N ASP A 94 14.99 -9.62 -20.18
CA ASP A 94 15.35 -10.98 -19.78
C ASP A 94 14.22 -11.98 -20.07
N TYR A 95 12.97 -11.64 -19.79
CA TYR A 95 11.83 -12.50 -20.08
C TYR A 95 11.64 -12.74 -21.59
N GLN A 96 11.97 -11.78 -22.46
CA GLN A 96 11.91 -11.99 -23.90
C GLN A 96 12.92 -13.06 -24.34
N GLN A 97 14.16 -12.99 -23.85
CA GLN A 97 15.19 -13.99 -24.15
C GLN A 97 14.83 -15.37 -23.56
N GLN A 98 14.34 -15.41 -22.32
CA GLN A 98 13.90 -16.65 -21.69
C GLN A 98 12.76 -17.32 -22.46
N LEU A 99 11.77 -16.53 -22.94
CA LEU A 99 10.67 -17.06 -23.74
C LEU A 99 11.16 -17.68 -25.05
N GLN A 100 12.08 -17.02 -25.73
CA GLN A 100 12.66 -17.57 -26.97
C GLN A 100 13.39 -18.88 -26.67
N ALA A 101 14.28 -18.91 -25.68
CA ALA A 101 14.99 -20.12 -25.30
C ALA A 101 14.05 -21.27 -24.88
N GLN A 102 12.97 -20.93 -24.18
CA GLN A 102 11.99 -21.93 -23.75
C GLN A 102 11.15 -22.44 -24.93
N GLN A 103 10.86 -21.58 -25.93
CA GLN A 103 10.22 -22.02 -27.17
C GLN A 103 11.12 -22.96 -27.94
N ASP A 104 12.40 -22.61 -28.10
CA ASP A 104 13.38 -23.47 -28.78
C ASP A 104 13.52 -24.84 -28.09
N LEU A 105 13.47 -24.87 -26.75
CA LEU A 105 13.47 -26.11 -25.98
C LEU A 105 12.21 -26.95 -26.25
N VAL A 106 11.03 -26.34 -26.36
CA VAL A 106 9.79 -27.04 -26.71
C VAL A 106 9.91 -27.64 -28.13
N ASP A 107 10.40 -26.88 -29.07
CA ASP A 107 10.55 -27.31 -30.47
C ASP A 107 11.54 -28.47 -30.61
N ALA A 108 12.68 -28.43 -29.90
CA ALA A 108 13.65 -29.50 -29.79
C ALA A 108 13.04 -30.79 -29.21
N ASN A 109 12.32 -30.68 -28.06
CA ASN A 109 11.65 -31.81 -27.43
C ASN A 109 10.49 -32.36 -28.27
N GLN A 110 9.78 -31.50 -29.02
CA GLN A 110 8.75 -31.92 -29.97
C GLN A 110 9.36 -32.77 -31.09
N THR A 111 10.51 -32.35 -31.62
CA THR A 111 11.23 -33.10 -32.65
C THR A 111 11.75 -34.43 -32.10
N TYR A 112 12.31 -34.42 -30.89
CA TYR A 112 12.76 -35.63 -30.22
C TYR A 112 11.59 -36.60 -29.95
N PHE A 113 10.45 -36.14 -29.48
CA PHE A 113 9.29 -37.00 -29.30
C PHE A 113 8.81 -37.62 -30.61
N LYS A 114 8.68 -36.84 -31.70
CA LYS A 114 8.29 -37.36 -33.03
C LYS A 114 9.26 -38.44 -33.53
N LEU A 115 10.55 -38.24 -33.32
CA LEU A 115 11.57 -39.22 -33.76
C LEU A 115 11.49 -40.49 -32.87
N ALA A 116 11.35 -40.36 -31.56
CA ALA A 116 11.22 -41.50 -30.65
C ALA A 116 9.94 -42.31 -30.96
N GLU A 117 8.84 -41.63 -31.26
CA GLU A 117 7.56 -42.26 -31.66
C GLU A 117 7.71 -43.04 -32.96
N PHE A 118 8.30 -42.42 -33.99
CA PHE A 118 8.56 -43.10 -35.27
C PHE A 118 9.48 -44.34 -35.13
N ARG A 119 10.58 -44.22 -34.34
CA ARG A 119 11.50 -45.36 -34.10
C ARG A 119 10.84 -46.47 -33.30
N TYR A 120 9.96 -46.15 -32.37
CA TYR A 120 9.16 -47.12 -31.62
C TYR A 120 8.22 -47.91 -32.58
N GLU A 121 7.51 -47.17 -33.45
CA GLU A 121 6.59 -47.77 -34.43
C GLU A 121 7.31 -48.71 -35.42
N GLN A 122 8.59 -48.42 -35.75
CA GLN A 122 9.45 -49.27 -36.56
C GLN A 122 10.09 -50.42 -35.80
N GLY A 123 9.79 -50.55 -34.50
CA GLY A 123 10.37 -51.62 -33.63
C GLY A 123 11.84 -51.42 -33.28
N VAL A 124 12.42 -50.22 -33.51
CA VAL A 124 13.84 -49.95 -33.27
C VAL A 124 14.08 -49.51 -31.82
N ASP A 125 13.17 -48.75 -31.22
CA ASP A 125 13.28 -48.19 -29.87
C ASP A 125 12.24 -48.85 -28.91
N SER A 126 12.57 -48.76 -27.62
CA SER A 126 11.66 -49.26 -26.57
C SER A 126 10.50 -48.24 -26.31
N TYR A 127 9.39 -48.75 -25.78
CA TYR A 127 8.27 -47.93 -25.30
C TYR A 127 8.73 -46.97 -24.21
N LEU A 128 9.71 -47.32 -23.41
CA LEU A 128 10.27 -46.47 -22.36
C LEU A 128 10.90 -45.19 -22.95
N THR A 129 11.67 -45.33 -24.07
CA THR A 129 12.27 -44.17 -24.75
C THR A 129 11.22 -43.22 -25.25
N ARG A 130 10.11 -43.73 -25.84
CA ARG A 130 8.99 -42.93 -26.27
C ARG A 130 8.31 -42.17 -25.13
N LEU A 131 8.11 -42.88 -23.98
CA LEU A 131 7.49 -42.30 -22.79
C LEU A 131 8.37 -41.20 -22.18
N ASP A 132 9.70 -41.40 -22.12
CA ASP A 132 10.64 -40.38 -21.62
C ASP A 132 10.66 -39.12 -22.52
N ALA A 133 10.62 -39.31 -23.84
CA ALA A 133 10.51 -38.19 -24.79
C ALA A 133 9.18 -37.42 -24.59
N GLN A 134 8.08 -38.13 -24.36
CA GLN A 134 6.77 -37.52 -24.09
C GLN A 134 6.80 -36.69 -22.77
N ARG A 135 7.40 -37.24 -21.71
CA ARG A 135 7.56 -36.54 -20.43
C ARG A 135 8.41 -35.29 -20.57
N SER A 136 9.52 -35.37 -21.33
CA SER A 136 10.40 -34.24 -21.59
C SER A 136 9.68 -33.12 -22.35
N LEU A 137 8.89 -33.46 -23.36
CA LEU A 137 8.07 -32.50 -24.09
C LEU A 137 7.02 -31.85 -23.18
N PHE A 138 6.36 -32.63 -22.34
CA PHE A 138 5.37 -32.10 -21.37
C PHE A 138 6.02 -31.13 -20.39
N SER A 139 7.19 -31.47 -19.85
CA SER A 139 7.95 -30.61 -18.93
C SER A 139 8.40 -29.32 -19.63
N ALA A 140 8.88 -29.37 -20.87
CA ALA A 140 9.27 -28.20 -21.63
C ALA A 140 8.06 -27.25 -21.90
N ARG A 141 6.92 -27.80 -22.25
CA ARG A 141 5.67 -27.02 -22.44
C ARG A 141 5.21 -26.35 -21.14
N GLN A 142 5.33 -27.06 -20.01
CA GLN A 142 4.99 -26.51 -18.71
C GLN A 142 5.94 -25.36 -18.34
N GLY A 143 7.23 -25.48 -18.63
CA GLY A 143 8.22 -24.41 -18.47
C GLY A 143 7.89 -23.18 -19.29
N LEU A 144 7.50 -23.35 -20.56
CA LEU A 144 7.10 -22.25 -21.44
C LEU A 144 5.89 -21.48 -20.88
N ILE A 145 4.88 -22.18 -20.38
CA ILE A 145 3.68 -21.57 -19.78
C ILE A 145 4.07 -20.77 -18.53
N SER A 146 4.93 -21.34 -17.69
CA SER A 146 5.43 -20.68 -16.47
C SER A 146 6.20 -19.39 -16.80
N THR A 147 7.10 -19.42 -17.80
CA THR A 147 7.85 -18.25 -18.23
C THR A 147 6.93 -17.18 -18.83
N ARG A 148 5.92 -17.57 -19.59
CA ARG A 148 4.92 -16.65 -20.15
C ARG A 148 4.08 -15.99 -19.05
N LEU A 149 3.70 -16.73 -18.02
CA LEU A 149 3.02 -16.18 -16.86
C LEU A 149 3.89 -15.16 -16.12
N ALA A 150 5.19 -15.47 -15.93
CA ALA A 150 6.12 -14.55 -15.28
C ALA A 150 6.29 -13.25 -16.08
N GLN A 151 6.39 -13.33 -17.41
CA GLN A 151 6.43 -12.15 -18.30
C GLN A 151 5.18 -11.28 -18.14
N LEU A 152 3.98 -11.88 -18.21
CA LEU A 152 2.72 -11.14 -18.06
C LEU A 152 2.59 -10.51 -16.66
N SER A 153 3.02 -11.23 -15.63
CA SER A 153 3.05 -10.71 -14.26
C SER A 153 3.99 -9.52 -14.12
N ASN A 154 5.15 -9.56 -14.79
CA ASN A 154 6.09 -8.44 -14.82
C ASN A 154 5.50 -7.21 -15.53
N GLN A 155 4.74 -7.39 -16.62
CA GLN A 155 4.05 -6.28 -17.30
C GLN A 155 3.02 -5.61 -16.39
N VAL A 156 2.26 -6.40 -15.61
CA VAL A 156 1.33 -5.86 -14.61
C VAL A 156 2.07 -5.14 -13.48
N ALA A 157 3.21 -5.69 -13.02
CA ALA A 157 4.05 -5.06 -12.01
C ALA A 157 4.60 -3.71 -12.51
N LEU A 158 5.07 -3.64 -13.76
CA LEU A 158 5.53 -2.39 -14.37
C LEU A 158 4.40 -1.36 -14.43
N TYR A 159 3.20 -1.76 -14.87
CA TYR A 159 2.05 -0.87 -14.92
C TYR A 159 1.71 -0.30 -13.54
N LYS A 160 1.79 -1.11 -12.48
CA LYS A 160 1.61 -0.66 -11.10
C LYS A 160 2.73 0.29 -10.64
N ALA A 161 3.99 -0.05 -10.93
CA ALA A 161 5.16 0.74 -10.51
C ALA A 161 5.17 2.15 -11.13
N VAL A 162 4.67 2.29 -12.37
CA VAL A 162 4.51 3.59 -13.06
C VAL A 162 3.28 4.37 -12.55
N GLY A 163 2.50 3.80 -11.62
CA GLY A 163 1.30 4.44 -11.09
C GLY A 163 0.07 4.25 -11.98
N GLY A 164 0.05 3.22 -12.80
CA GLY A 164 -1.08 2.90 -13.66
C GLY A 164 -2.35 2.64 -12.86
N GLY A 165 -3.45 3.29 -13.26
CA GLY A 165 -4.75 3.19 -12.60
C GLY A 165 -4.98 4.21 -11.47
N TRP A 166 -3.95 4.99 -11.08
CA TRP A 166 -4.17 6.08 -10.14
C TRP A 166 -4.81 7.29 -10.84
N GLN A 167 -5.94 7.72 -10.33
CA GLN A 167 -6.57 8.99 -10.70
C GLN A 167 -6.55 9.90 -9.46
N ALA A 168 -6.07 11.14 -9.62
CA ALA A 168 -6.14 12.12 -8.53
C ALA A 168 -7.61 12.29 -8.09
N PRO A 169 -7.89 12.33 -6.77
CA PRO A 169 -9.22 12.70 -6.31
C PRO A 169 -9.65 14.02 -6.93
N LYS A 170 -10.86 14.07 -7.49
CA LYS A 170 -11.38 15.28 -8.16
C LYS A 170 -11.46 16.50 -7.23
N ASP A 171 -11.38 16.28 -5.92
CA ASP A 171 -11.53 17.32 -4.88
C ASP A 171 -10.18 17.80 -4.31
N ALA A 172 -9.05 17.35 -4.87
CA ALA A 172 -7.74 17.90 -4.55
C ALA A 172 -7.46 19.19 -5.34
N GLU A 173 -8.37 20.16 -5.23
CA GLU A 173 -8.10 21.52 -5.66
C GLU A 173 -7.00 22.08 -4.76
N PRO A 174 -5.86 22.60 -5.31
CA PRO A 174 -4.83 23.19 -4.49
C PRO A 174 -5.48 24.35 -3.72
N ALA A 175 -5.38 24.34 -2.40
CA ALA A 175 -5.80 25.46 -1.57
C ALA A 175 -5.15 26.72 -2.15
N SER A 176 -5.95 27.53 -2.85
CA SER A 176 -5.51 28.79 -3.40
C SER A 176 -4.96 29.60 -2.24
N ASP A 177 -3.70 29.93 -2.33
CA ASP A 177 -2.96 30.86 -1.49
C ASP A 177 -3.75 32.17 -1.45
N LYS A 178 -4.64 32.32 -0.48
CA LYS A 178 -5.25 33.61 -0.18
C LYS A 178 -4.25 34.37 0.66
N GLN A 179 -3.26 34.95 -0.03
CA GLN A 179 -2.58 36.14 0.45
C GLN A 179 -3.58 37.29 0.39
N GLY A 180 -3.90 37.85 1.53
CA GLY A 180 -4.68 39.05 1.77
C GLY A 180 -4.45 39.49 3.19
#